data_f89a1a2b012f9d4b508f500bed68de22
#
_entry.id   f89a1a2b012f9d4b508f500bed68de22
#
_cell.length_a   1.000
_cell.length_b   1.000
_cell.length_c   1.000
_cell.angle_alpha   90.00
_cell.angle_beta   90.00
_cell.angle_gamma   90.00
#
_symmetry.space_group_name_H-M   'P 1'
#
loop_
_entity.id
_entity.type
_entity.pdbx_description
1 polymer ?
#
loop_
_entity_poly.entity_id
_entity_poly.type
_entity_poly.pdbx_seq_one_letter_code
_entity_poly.pdbx_strand_id
1 'polypeptide(L)'
;MFSTRLSHRRGGNLRQAPGETKFGRGALLAFERLGFAVDLAKRMSSDELQNILDKTWSGLAKAVDQVNHPWRFPALGTQGLDGPNVRTMVLRSADAAARQLTAQTDIRSAKVSVFRKDPRVAWYFFDPQTKVQVRAHGSVTVHHDNEVTRAAWAAMPEANKHNYAMPPAPGSPIDDPSLGQAPAGDEAAAYANFAVLSSGITFIDWLQLGDEWHRRAQFTWTGGDWRRAWVAP
;
A
#
# COMPACT_ATOMS: atom_id res chain seq x y z
N MET A 1 74.65 -55.26 -23.05
CA MET A 1 74.55 -56.68 -22.64
C MET A 1 73.10 -57.01 -22.44
N PHE A 2 72.71 -58.06 -23.22
CA PHE A 2 71.48 -58.86 -23.11
C PHE A 2 70.11 -58.13 -23.12
N SER A 3 69.42 -58.17 -24.23
CA SER A 3 68.75 -59.27 -24.96
C SER A 3 67.57 -59.91 -24.19
N THR A 4 66.40 -59.82 -24.70
CA THR A 4 65.50 -60.79 -25.39
C THR A 4 64.12 -60.76 -24.73
N ARG A 5 63.01 -60.77 -25.29
CA ARG A 5 62.25 -61.37 -26.38
C ARG A 5 60.77 -61.08 -26.23
N LEU A 6 60.16 -60.96 -27.37
CA LEU A 6 58.70 -60.95 -27.63
C LEU A 6 57.91 -62.07 -26.98
N SER A 7 56.66 -61.83 -26.64
CA SER A 7 55.57 -62.74 -27.06
C SER A 7 54.24 -61.99 -27.18
N HIS A 8 53.62 -62.20 -28.33
CA HIS A 8 52.24 -61.80 -28.70
C HIS A 8 51.20 -62.48 -27.82
N ARG A 9 50.11 -61.78 -27.43
CA ARG A 9 48.76 -62.35 -27.56
C ARG A 9 47.72 -61.26 -27.69
N ARG A 10 46.88 -61.43 -28.70
CA ARG A 10 45.67 -60.72 -29.03
C ARG A 10 44.60 -60.95 -27.96
N GLY A 11 43.73 -59.97 -27.72
CA GLY A 11 42.50 -60.16 -26.98
C GLY A 11 41.77 -58.81 -26.90
N GLY A 12 40.95 -58.56 -27.89
CA GLY A 12 40.11 -57.38 -27.89
C GLY A 12 39.04 -57.43 -26.80
N ASN A 13 38.79 -56.29 -26.13
CA ASN A 13 37.56 -56.06 -25.45
C ASN A 13 37.18 -54.64 -25.75
N LEU A 14 36.21 -54.51 -26.66
CA LEU A 14 35.39 -53.31 -26.86
C LEU A 14 34.70 -52.98 -25.54
N ARG A 15 35.14 -51.90 -24.89
CA ARG A 15 34.37 -51.31 -23.80
C ARG A 15 33.15 -50.63 -24.43
N GLN A 16 31.97 -51.19 -24.17
CA GLN A 16 30.67 -50.56 -24.40
C GLN A 16 30.64 -49.23 -23.64
N ALA A 17 30.24 -48.14 -24.34
CA ALA A 17 29.87 -46.88 -23.77
C ALA A 17 28.73 -47.08 -22.77
N PRO A 18 28.70 -46.31 -21.64
CA PRO A 18 27.58 -46.40 -20.70
C PRO A 18 26.31 -45.97 -21.40
N GLY A 19 25.30 -46.84 -21.34
CA GLY A 19 24.03 -46.69 -21.98
C GLY A 19 23.34 -45.36 -21.60
N GLU A 20 22.79 -44.71 -22.61
CA GLU A 20 21.82 -43.66 -22.46
C GLU A 20 20.67 -44.14 -21.57
N THR A 21 20.56 -43.60 -20.39
CA THR A 21 19.39 -43.78 -19.52
C THR A 21 18.18 -43.17 -20.24
N LYS A 22 17.43 -44.02 -20.93
CA LYS A 22 16.11 -43.68 -21.46
C LYS A 22 15.23 -43.35 -20.26
N PHE A 23 15.09 -42.04 -19.93
CA PHE A 23 14.03 -41.59 -19.08
C PHE A 23 12.72 -42.01 -19.73
N GLY A 24 12.01 -42.94 -19.10
CA GLY A 24 10.80 -43.53 -19.66
C GLY A 24 9.74 -42.42 -19.83
N ARG A 25 8.88 -42.56 -20.87
CA ARG A 25 7.74 -41.66 -21.17
C ARG A 25 6.92 -41.27 -19.91
N GLY A 26 6.86 -42.16 -18.91
CA GLY A 26 6.18 -41.89 -17.64
C GLY A 26 6.86 -40.79 -16.78
N ALA A 27 8.19 -40.72 -16.78
CA ALA A 27 8.90 -39.66 -16.05
C ALA A 27 8.72 -38.30 -16.72
N LEU A 28 8.72 -38.24 -18.05
CA LEU A 28 8.48 -37.01 -18.81
C LEU A 28 7.05 -36.46 -18.54
N LEU A 29 6.05 -37.35 -18.59
CA LEU A 29 4.65 -36.98 -18.28
C LEU A 29 4.47 -36.56 -16.80
N ALA A 30 5.22 -37.12 -15.88
CA ALA A 30 5.21 -36.69 -14.47
C ALA A 30 5.80 -35.30 -14.29
N PHE A 31 6.92 -34.98 -14.97
CA PHE A 31 7.51 -33.63 -14.96
C PHE A 31 6.59 -32.59 -15.62
N GLU A 32 5.95 -32.92 -16.73
CA GLU A 32 4.97 -32.04 -17.39
C GLU A 32 3.75 -31.77 -16.51
N ARG A 33 3.20 -32.80 -15.84
CA ARG A 33 2.10 -32.64 -14.89
C ARG A 33 2.47 -31.81 -13.67
N LEU A 34 3.69 -32.00 -13.14
CA LEU A 34 4.19 -31.20 -12.01
C LEU A 34 4.38 -29.74 -12.43
N GLY A 35 4.97 -29.50 -13.61
CA GLY A 35 5.12 -28.15 -14.19
C GLY A 35 3.78 -27.45 -14.38
N PHE A 36 2.78 -28.16 -14.94
CA PHE A 36 1.42 -27.62 -15.10
C PHE A 36 0.76 -27.31 -13.75
N ALA A 37 0.89 -28.17 -12.75
CA ALA A 37 0.35 -27.94 -11.40
C ALA A 37 0.99 -26.73 -10.71
N VAL A 38 2.31 -26.55 -10.84
CA VAL A 38 3.04 -25.41 -10.30
C VAL A 38 2.61 -24.11 -11.00
N ASP A 39 2.45 -24.12 -12.32
CA ASP A 39 2.01 -22.93 -13.06
C ASP A 39 0.56 -22.57 -12.72
N LEU A 40 -0.32 -23.54 -12.58
CA LEU A 40 -1.70 -23.33 -12.15
C LEU A 40 -1.75 -22.74 -10.72
N ALA A 41 -0.97 -23.26 -9.79
CA ALA A 41 -0.89 -22.75 -8.42
C ALA A 41 -0.37 -21.30 -8.40
N LYS A 42 0.62 -20.96 -9.22
CA LYS A 42 1.13 -19.59 -9.37
C LYS A 42 0.06 -18.63 -9.93
N ARG A 43 -0.71 -19.06 -10.93
CA ARG A 43 -1.81 -18.28 -11.50
C ARG A 43 -2.90 -18.03 -10.47
N MET A 44 -3.37 -19.07 -9.78
CA MET A 44 -4.37 -18.94 -8.71
C MET A 44 -3.91 -17.99 -7.61
N SER A 45 -2.64 -18.07 -7.20
CA SER A 45 -2.03 -17.15 -6.23
C SER A 45 -1.96 -15.71 -6.74
N SER A 46 -1.67 -15.51 -8.03
CA SER A 46 -1.66 -14.18 -8.66
C SER A 46 -3.05 -13.56 -8.71
N ASP A 47 -4.07 -14.34 -9.10
CA ASP A 47 -5.46 -13.89 -9.18
C ASP A 47 -6.01 -13.54 -7.80
N GLU A 48 -5.62 -14.30 -6.78
CA GLU A 48 -6.00 -14.01 -5.40
C GLU A 48 -5.37 -12.70 -4.89
N LEU A 49 -4.08 -12.47 -5.17
CA LEU A 49 -3.40 -11.21 -4.82
C LEU A 49 -4.05 -10.01 -5.53
N GLN A 50 -4.41 -10.15 -6.82
CA GLN A 50 -5.11 -9.10 -7.54
C GLN A 50 -6.47 -8.80 -6.88
N ASN A 51 -7.24 -9.82 -6.55
CA ASN A 51 -8.54 -9.67 -5.88
C ASN A 51 -8.42 -8.98 -4.51
N ILE A 52 -7.34 -9.24 -3.74
CA ILE A 52 -7.06 -8.53 -2.48
C ILE A 52 -6.81 -7.06 -2.73
N LEU A 53 -6.00 -6.71 -3.73
CA LEU A 53 -5.72 -5.33 -4.10
C LEU A 53 -6.99 -4.58 -4.52
N ASP A 54 -7.81 -5.21 -5.39
CA ASP A 54 -9.06 -4.63 -5.88
C ASP A 54 -10.08 -4.42 -4.74
N LYS A 55 -10.21 -5.40 -3.84
CA LYS A 55 -11.04 -5.28 -2.64
C LYS A 55 -10.54 -4.20 -1.69
N THR A 56 -9.23 -4.03 -1.56
CA THR A 56 -8.64 -2.97 -0.74
C THR A 56 -9.03 -1.60 -1.28
N TRP A 57 -8.82 -1.33 -2.57
CA TRP A 57 -9.21 -0.06 -3.18
C TRP A 57 -10.73 0.17 -3.18
N SER A 58 -11.52 -0.87 -3.46
CA SER A 58 -12.98 -0.79 -3.36
C SER A 58 -13.46 -0.49 -1.93
N GLY A 59 -12.83 -1.10 -0.92
CA GLY A 59 -13.11 -0.81 0.49
C GLY A 59 -12.77 0.64 0.85
N LEU A 60 -11.62 1.15 0.41
CA LEU A 60 -11.23 2.55 0.61
C LEU A 60 -12.24 3.52 -0.06
N ALA A 61 -12.68 3.23 -1.29
CA ALA A 61 -13.69 4.05 -1.96
C ALA A 61 -15.03 4.04 -1.20
N LYS A 62 -15.51 2.87 -0.75
CA LYS A 62 -16.72 2.76 0.08
C LYS A 62 -16.62 3.55 1.39
N ALA A 63 -15.42 3.59 2.00
CA ALA A 63 -15.19 4.32 3.24
C ALA A 63 -15.37 5.84 3.10
N VAL A 64 -15.26 6.38 1.90
CA VAL A 64 -15.54 7.80 1.61
C VAL A 64 -17.02 8.13 1.76
N ASP A 65 -17.91 7.26 1.30
CA ASP A 65 -19.35 7.51 1.24
C ASP A 65 -20.10 7.01 2.48
N GLN A 66 -19.62 5.93 3.10
CA GLN A 66 -20.29 5.27 4.20
C GLN A 66 -19.79 5.80 5.56
N VAL A 67 -20.66 6.52 6.29
CA VAL A 67 -20.33 7.17 7.57
C VAL A 67 -19.79 6.19 8.61
N ASN A 68 -20.33 4.97 8.67
CA ASN A 68 -19.96 3.96 9.66
C ASN A 68 -18.91 2.96 9.16
N HIS A 69 -18.29 3.21 7.99
CA HIS A 69 -17.25 2.31 7.48
C HIS A 69 -16.00 2.37 8.37
N PRO A 70 -15.42 1.23 8.79
CA PRO A 70 -14.29 1.20 9.72
C PRO A 70 -13.04 1.95 9.20
N TRP A 71 -12.90 2.08 7.88
CA TRP A 71 -11.78 2.78 7.23
C TRP A 71 -12.02 4.27 6.97
N ARG A 72 -13.16 4.83 7.40
CA ARG A 72 -13.47 6.26 7.20
C ARG A 72 -12.56 7.19 7.97
N PHE A 73 -12.11 6.75 9.15
CA PHE A 73 -11.27 7.52 10.06
C PHE A 73 -9.90 6.85 10.26
N PRO A 74 -9.05 6.79 9.23
CA PRO A 74 -7.73 6.20 9.32
C PRO A 74 -6.81 7.00 10.24
N ALA A 75 -5.80 6.31 10.79
CA ALA A 75 -4.65 6.98 11.35
C ALA A 75 -3.66 7.37 10.24
N LEU A 76 -3.13 8.59 10.34
CA LEU A 76 -2.11 9.13 9.45
C LEU A 76 -0.80 9.32 10.20
N GLY A 77 0.23 8.59 9.82
CA GLY A 77 1.59 8.67 10.36
C GLY A 77 2.48 9.58 9.51
N THR A 78 3.28 10.42 10.19
CA THR A 78 4.29 11.29 9.58
C THR A 78 5.56 11.28 10.41
N GLN A 79 6.69 11.61 9.81
CA GLN A 79 7.91 11.89 10.56
C GLN A 79 7.85 13.33 11.09
N GLY A 80 7.67 13.49 12.41
CA GLY A 80 7.72 14.79 13.08
C GLY A 80 9.14 15.21 13.43
N LEU A 81 9.31 16.43 13.94
CA LEU A 81 10.61 16.95 14.38
C LEU A 81 11.15 16.18 15.59
N ASP A 82 10.26 15.81 16.51
CA ASP A 82 10.60 15.13 17.77
C ASP A 82 10.29 13.62 17.71
N GLY A 83 10.18 13.04 16.51
CA GLY A 83 9.88 11.63 16.28
C GLY A 83 8.60 11.39 15.48
N PRO A 84 8.19 10.11 15.32
CA PRO A 84 6.98 9.76 14.60
C PRO A 84 5.73 10.39 15.23
N ASN A 85 4.86 10.93 14.39
CA ASN A 85 3.61 11.54 14.84
C ASN A 85 2.42 10.90 14.13
N VAL A 86 1.36 10.58 14.88
CA VAL A 86 0.15 9.89 14.39
C VAL A 86 -1.09 10.68 14.79
N ARG A 87 -2.06 10.80 13.88
CA ARG A 87 -3.38 11.41 14.14
C ARG A 87 -4.45 10.76 13.30
N THR A 88 -5.69 10.84 13.75
CA THR A 88 -6.85 10.46 12.96
C THR A 88 -7.12 11.52 11.89
N MET A 89 -7.43 11.05 10.67
CA MET A 89 -7.89 11.89 9.57
C MET A 89 -9.24 11.37 9.06
N VAL A 90 -9.97 12.23 8.35
CA VAL A 90 -11.14 11.78 7.59
C VAL A 90 -10.71 11.49 6.17
N LEU A 91 -10.92 10.26 5.70
CA LEU A 91 -10.70 9.91 4.30
C LEU A 91 -11.75 10.61 3.43
N ARG A 92 -11.31 11.43 2.48
CA ARG A 92 -12.18 12.26 1.63
C ARG A 92 -12.31 11.75 0.21
N SER A 93 -11.27 11.07 -0.29
CA SER A 93 -11.34 10.40 -1.58
C SER A 93 -10.35 9.23 -1.62
N ALA A 94 -10.67 8.22 -2.42
CA ALA A 94 -9.80 7.10 -2.74
C ALA A 94 -9.96 6.78 -4.23
N ASP A 95 -8.90 6.98 -5.00
CA ASP A 95 -8.83 6.73 -6.44
C ASP A 95 -7.80 5.63 -6.73
N ALA A 96 -8.28 4.47 -7.13
CA ALA A 96 -7.44 3.32 -7.44
C ALA A 96 -6.58 3.55 -8.71
N ALA A 97 -7.13 4.22 -9.72
CA ALA A 97 -6.44 4.46 -10.99
C ALA A 97 -5.28 5.45 -10.82
N ALA A 98 -5.54 6.55 -10.08
CA ALA A 98 -4.51 7.52 -9.69
C ALA A 98 -3.65 7.04 -8.52
N ARG A 99 -4.03 5.96 -7.85
CA ARG A 99 -3.39 5.46 -6.61
C ARG A 99 -3.36 6.55 -5.54
N GLN A 100 -4.43 7.31 -5.40
CA GLN A 100 -4.47 8.51 -4.58
C GLN A 100 -5.47 8.38 -3.44
N LEU A 101 -5.05 8.82 -2.25
CA LEU A 101 -5.91 9.04 -1.09
C LEU A 101 -5.87 10.52 -0.73
N THR A 102 -7.03 11.10 -0.36
CA THR A 102 -7.08 12.50 0.05
C THR A 102 -7.67 12.70 1.43
N ALA A 103 -7.19 13.75 2.10
CA ALA A 103 -7.78 14.31 3.31
C ALA A 103 -7.78 15.83 3.24
N GLN A 104 -8.61 16.45 4.06
CA GLN A 104 -8.71 17.90 4.20
C GLN A 104 -8.06 18.33 5.52
N THR A 105 -7.46 19.52 5.54
CA THR A 105 -6.80 20.05 6.74
C THR A 105 -6.75 21.58 6.71
N ASP A 106 -6.42 22.17 7.84
CA ASP A 106 -6.06 23.57 7.93
C ASP A 106 -4.59 23.74 7.50
N ILE A 107 -4.33 24.73 6.62
CA ILE A 107 -2.98 25.02 6.10
C ILE A 107 -2.01 25.44 7.20
N ARG A 108 -2.49 26.01 8.29
CA ARG A 108 -1.73 26.46 9.46
C ARG A 108 -1.33 25.32 10.38
N SER A 109 -1.90 24.12 10.19
CA SER A 109 -1.62 22.96 11.02
C SER A 109 -0.16 22.51 10.92
N ALA A 110 0.46 22.15 12.06
CA ALA A 110 1.84 21.71 12.14
C ALA A 110 2.21 20.57 11.16
N LYS A 111 1.27 19.65 10.86
CA LYS A 111 1.50 18.57 9.88
C LYS A 111 1.81 19.10 8.47
N VAL A 112 1.32 20.28 8.10
CA VAL A 112 1.58 20.87 6.78
C VAL A 112 3.04 21.28 6.66
N SER A 113 3.61 21.88 7.70
CA SER A 113 5.04 22.23 7.72
C SER A 113 5.94 20.97 7.70
N VAL A 114 5.47 19.87 8.33
CA VAL A 114 6.14 18.57 8.25
C VAL A 114 6.14 18.05 6.83
N PHE A 115 5.00 18.01 6.14
CA PHE A 115 4.91 17.52 4.76
C PHE A 115 5.73 18.33 3.75
N ARG A 116 5.91 19.64 4.00
CA ARG A 116 6.79 20.47 3.15
C ARG A 116 8.28 20.09 3.27
N LYS A 117 8.68 19.52 4.40
CA LYS A 117 10.06 19.07 4.65
C LYS A 117 10.26 17.59 4.28
N ASP A 118 9.31 16.77 4.64
CA ASP A 118 9.31 15.33 4.38
C ASP A 118 7.90 14.89 3.96
N PRO A 119 7.65 14.68 2.66
CA PRO A 119 6.33 14.33 2.16
C PRO A 119 5.91 12.89 2.43
N ARG A 120 6.78 12.06 3.00
CA ARG A 120 6.47 10.65 3.27
C ARG A 120 5.35 10.52 4.27
N VAL A 121 4.44 9.58 3.98
CA VAL A 121 3.23 9.34 4.76
C VAL A 121 2.92 7.86 4.88
N ALA A 122 2.36 7.47 6.00
CA ALA A 122 1.76 6.17 6.22
C ALA A 122 0.30 6.32 6.65
N TRP A 123 -0.61 5.74 5.88
CA TRP A 123 -2.01 5.57 6.24
C TRP A 123 -2.18 4.21 6.89
N TYR A 124 -2.96 4.15 7.97
CA TYR A 124 -3.30 2.91 8.67
C TYR A 124 -4.81 2.78 8.78
N PHE A 125 -5.32 1.66 8.28
CA PHE A 125 -6.72 1.28 8.31
C PHE A 125 -6.85 -0.06 9.04
N PHE A 126 -7.89 -0.20 9.85
CA PHE A 126 -8.20 -1.46 10.50
C PHE A 126 -9.71 -1.67 10.51
N ASP A 127 -10.13 -2.86 10.13
CA ASP A 127 -11.50 -3.33 10.24
C ASP A 127 -11.56 -4.42 11.31
N PRO A 128 -12.20 -4.16 12.46
CA PRO A 128 -12.29 -5.12 13.55
C PRO A 128 -13.19 -6.30 13.25
N GLN A 129 -14.14 -6.18 12.30
CA GLN A 129 -15.05 -7.26 11.94
C GLN A 129 -14.37 -8.31 11.07
N THR A 130 -13.67 -7.87 10.03
CA THR A 130 -12.92 -8.76 9.12
C THR A 130 -11.51 -9.06 9.62
N LYS A 131 -11.06 -8.37 10.67
CA LYS A 131 -9.70 -8.40 11.23
C LYS A 131 -8.64 -8.06 10.16
N VAL A 132 -9.00 -7.19 9.20
CA VAL A 132 -8.12 -6.75 8.13
C VAL A 132 -7.46 -5.44 8.50
N GLN A 133 -6.13 -5.43 8.44
CA GLN A 133 -5.28 -4.26 8.55
C GLN A 133 -4.72 -3.89 7.18
N VAL A 134 -4.74 -2.62 6.83
CA VAL A 134 -4.08 -2.08 5.63
C VAL A 134 -3.16 -0.94 6.04
N ARG A 135 -1.89 -1.01 5.63
CA ARG A 135 -0.96 0.11 5.68
C ARG A 135 -0.68 0.56 4.25
N ALA A 136 -0.92 1.82 3.95
CA ALA A 136 -0.64 2.39 2.63
C ALA A 136 0.42 3.49 2.78
N HIS A 137 1.53 3.36 2.08
CA HIS A 137 2.65 4.31 2.13
C HIS A 137 2.78 5.05 0.81
N GLY A 138 3.21 6.30 0.91
CA GLY A 138 3.39 7.14 -0.26
C GLY A 138 3.93 8.52 0.09
N SER A 139 3.68 9.48 -0.79
CA SER A 139 4.09 10.87 -0.62
C SER A 139 2.90 11.81 -0.74
N VAL A 140 2.86 12.83 0.11
CA VAL A 140 1.80 13.86 0.15
C VAL A 140 2.20 15.07 -0.69
N THR A 141 1.25 15.53 -1.50
CA THR A 141 1.23 16.88 -2.06
C THR A 141 0.23 17.71 -1.27
N VAL A 142 0.64 18.86 -0.77
CA VAL A 142 -0.23 19.83 -0.10
C VAL A 142 -0.77 20.81 -1.14
N HIS A 143 -2.07 20.80 -1.35
CA HIS A 143 -2.78 21.77 -2.22
C HIS A 143 -3.36 22.89 -1.36
N HIS A 144 -3.13 24.11 -1.79
CA HIS A 144 -3.65 25.32 -1.17
C HIS A 144 -3.87 26.37 -2.25
N ASP A 145 -5.01 27.04 -2.20
CA ASP A 145 -5.44 28.09 -3.15
C ASP A 145 -5.24 27.72 -4.63
N ASN A 146 -5.71 26.56 -5.02
CA ASN A 146 -5.64 26.06 -6.39
C ASN A 146 -6.94 25.36 -6.81
N GLU A 147 -6.99 24.81 -8.02
CA GLU A 147 -8.20 24.14 -8.54
C GLU A 147 -8.66 22.96 -7.68
N VAL A 148 -7.70 22.18 -7.12
CA VAL A 148 -8.02 21.04 -6.24
C VAL A 148 -8.73 21.52 -4.99
N THR A 149 -8.23 22.59 -4.34
CA THR A 149 -8.87 23.14 -3.14
C THR A 149 -10.19 23.82 -3.46
N ARG A 150 -10.32 24.53 -4.59
CA ARG A 150 -11.60 25.15 -5.01
C ARG A 150 -12.67 24.10 -5.23
N ALA A 151 -12.36 23.02 -5.94
CA ALA A 151 -13.30 21.93 -6.19
C ALA A 151 -13.72 21.23 -4.87
N ALA A 152 -12.76 20.94 -3.99
CA ALA A 152 -13.02 20.31 -2.71
C ALA A 152 -13.84 21.20 -1.75
N TRP A 153 -13.62 22.52 -1.78
CA TRP A 153 -14.37 23.50 -1.01
C TRP A 153 -15.81 23.62 -1.49
N ALA A 154 -16.01 23.70 -2.82
CA ALA A 154 -17.34 23.76 -3.41
C ALA A 154 -18.19 22.51 -3.11
N ALA A 155 -17.56 21.34 -3.04
CA ALA A 155 -18.23 20.08 -2.70
C ALA A 155 -18.45 19.88 -1.19
N MET A 156 -17.87 20.73 -0.34
CA MET A 156 -17.95 20.60 1.11
C MET A 156 -19.32 21.06 1.63
N PRO A 157 -19.98 20.26 2.51
CA PRO A 157 -21.18 20.73 3.22
C PRO A 157 -20.90 22.02 4.00
N GLU A 158 -21.81 23.01 3.91
CA GLU A 158 -21.65 24.31 4.55
C GLU A 158 -21.33 24.22 6.05
N ALA A 159 -22.00 23.32 6.74
CA ALA A 159 -21.77 23.04 8.16
C ALA A 159 -20.32 22.62 8.50
N ASN A 160 -19.50 22.22 7.54
CA ASN A 160 -18.12 21.83 7.78
C ASN A 160 -17.11 22.96 7.49
N LYS A 161 -17.52 23.99 6.75
CA LYS A 161 -16.64 25.09 6.36
C LYS A 161 -16.21 25.94 7.56
N HIS A 162 -17.10 26.08 8.56
CA HIS A 162 -16.79 26.82 9.78
C HIS A 162 -15.56 26.30 10.54
N ASN A 163 -15.20 25.01 10.38
CA ASN A 163 -14.00 24.44 11.02
C ASN A 163 -12.71 25.14 10.58
N TYR A 164 -12.70 25.81 9.45
CA TYR A 164 -11.56 26.54 8.91
C TYR A 164 -11.59 28.04 9.27
N ALA A 165 -12.71 28.54 9.85
CA ALA A 165 -12.87 29.92 10.27
C ALA A 165 -12.37 30.19 11.70
N MET A 166 -11.79 29.19 12.38
CA MET A 166 -11.30 29.32 13.74
C MET A 166 -10.08 30.25 13.80
N PRO A 167 -10.05 31.31 14.67
CA PRO A 167 -8.94 32.25 14.74
C PRO A 167 -7.62 31.61 15.14
N PRO A 168 -7.53 30.75 16.21
CA PRO A 168 -6.28 30.08 16.54
C PRO A 168 -5.97 28.97 15.54
N ALA A 169 -4.70 28.88 15.14
CA ALA A 169 -4.23 27.75 14.31
C ALA A 169 -4.35 26.43 15.08
N PRO A 170 -4.66 25.31 14.42
CA PRO A 170 -4.74 24.02 15.07
C PRO A 170 -3.44 23.65 15.81
N GLY A 171 -3.55 23.34 17.10
CA GLY A 171 -2.42 23.03 17.98
C GLY A 171 -1.77 24.25 18.67
N SER A 172 -2.28 25.48 18.46
CA SER A 172 -1.85 26.64 19.22
C SER A 172 -2.28 26.53 20.69
N PRO A 173 -1.48 26.97 21.65
CA PRO A 173 -1.93 27.14 23.03
C PRO A 173 -3.10 28.14 23.09
N ILE A 174 -4.10 27.83 23.90
CA ILE A 174 -5.25 28.70 24.20
C ILE A 174 -5.52 28.61 25.70
N ASP A 175 -5.95 29.74 26.31
CA ASP A 175 -6.22 29.81 27.75
C ASP A 175 -7.57 29.13 28.11
N ASP A 176 -8.51 29.10 27.17
CA ASP A 176 -9.82 28.49 27.37
C ASP A 176 -10.27 27.76 26.09
N PRO A 177 -10.80 26.51 26.18
CA PRO A 177 -11.28 25.75 25.04
C PRO A 177 -12.31 26.46 24.16
N SER A 178 -13.11 27.36 24.71
CA SER A 178 -14.14 28.13 23.97
C SER A 178 -13.51 29.04 22.90
N LEU A 179 -12.27 29.51 23.10
CA LEU A 179 -11.54 30.31 22.12
C LEU A 179 -11.26 29.57 20.81
N GLY A 180 -11.21 28.25 20.88
CA GLY A 180 -11.06 27.38 19.70
C GLY A 180 -12.36 26.96 19.04
N GLN A 181 -13.51 27.42 19.54
CA GLN A 181 -14.84 26.97 19.07
C GLN A 181 -15.68 28.09 18.45
N ALA A 182 -15.26 29.35 18.54
CA ALA A 182 -15.94 30.48 18.00
C ALA A 182 -15.39 30.85 16.61
N PRO A 183 -16.08 30.49 15.50
CA PRO A 183 -15.64 30.89 14.17
C PRO A 183 -15.67 32.43 14.06
N ALA A 184 -14.63 32.97 13.45
CA ALA A 184 -14.53 34.38 13.16
C ALA A 184 -14.13 34.60 11.71
N GLY A 185 -14.72 35.57 11.06
CA GLY A 185 -14.51 35.86 9.65
C GLY A 185 -15.60 35.31 8.74
N ASP A 186 -15.46 35.62 7.48
CA ASP A 186 -16.35 35.20 6.42
C ASP A 186 -15.85 33.90 5.73
N GLU A 187 -16.58 33.46 4.71
CA GLU A 187 -16.21 32.26 3.94
C GLU A 187 -14.86 32.41 3.27
N ALA A 188 -14.45 33.60 2.83
CA ALA A 188 -13.16 33.83 2.20
C ALA A 188 -12.00 33.61 3.20
N ALA A 189 -12.16 34.11 4.43
CA ALA A 189 -11.21 33.88 5.51
C ALA A 189 -11.09 32.39 5.89
N ALA A 190 -12.22 31.68 5.91
CA ALA A 190 -12.23 30.23 6.13
C ALA A 190 -11.54 29.47 4.99
N TYR A 191 -11.83 29.83 3.73
CA TYR A 191 -11.17 29.21 2.58
C TYR A 191 -9.66 29.46 2.57
N ALA A 192 -9.21 30.63 2.99
CA ALA A 192 -7.77 30.93 3.10
C ALA A 192 -7.00 29.98 4.04
N ASN A 193 -7.70 29.36 4.98
CA ASN A 193 -7.11 28.36 5.88
C ASN A 193 -7.27 26.90 5.37
N PHE A 194 -8.03 26.68 4.30
CA PHE A 194 -8.34 25.35 3.80
C PHE A 194 -7.21 24.78 2.95
N ALA A 195 -6.90 23.51 3.14
CA ALA A 195 -5.93 22.76 2.34
C ALA A 195 -6.40 21.32 2.10
N VAL A 196 -5.95 20.74 0.99
CA VAL A 196 -6.15 19.34 0.64
C VAL A 196 -4.80 18.63 0.64
N LEU A 197 -4.74 17.49 1.29
CA LEU A 197 -3.60 16.58 1.27
C LEU A 197 -3.90 15.47 0.26
N SER A 198 -3.14 15.38 -0.81
CA SER A 198 -3.22 14.29 -1.79
C SER A 198 -2.02 13.37 -1.64
N SER A 199 -2.26 12.11 -1.30
CA SER A 199 -1.24 11.10 -1.06
C SER A 199 -1.16 10.15 -2.26
N GLY A 200 -0.08 10.22 -3.03
CA GLY A 200 0.22 9.23 -4.06
C GLY A 200 0.77 7.96 -3.42
N ILE A 201 0.02 6.85 -3.50
CA ILE A 201 0.36 5.58 -2.85
C ILE A 201 1.26 4.75 -3.74
N THR A 202 2.38 4.29 -3.19
CA THR A 202 3.37 3.46 -3.88
C THR A 202 3.57 2.09 -3.24
N PHE A 203 3.04 1.89 -2.03
CA PHE A 203 3.16 0.62 -1.31
C PHE A 203 1.91 0.37 -0.47
N ILE A 204 1.40 -0.86 -0.51
CA ILE A 204 0.32 -1.34 0.34
C ILE A 204 0.77 -2.63 1.01
N ASP A 205 0.56 -2.72 2.32
CA ASP A 205 0.76 -3.91 3.14
C ASP A 205 -0.59 -4.30 3.73
N TRP A 206 -1.12 -5.42 3.27
CA TRP A 206 -2.39 -5.99 3.69
C TRP A 206 -2.13 -7.18 4.61
N LEU A 207 -2.75 -7.19 5.78
CA LEU A 207 -2.68 -8.27 6.76
C LEU A 207 -4.09 -8.64 7.21
N GLN A 208 -4.44 -9.89 7.10
CA GLN A 208 -5.65 -10.48 7.70
C GLN A 208 -5.27 -11.36 8.88
N LEU A 209 -5.80 -11.03 10.05
CA LEU A 209 -5.64 -11.82 11.26
C LEU A 209 -6.70 -12.91 11.26
N GLY A 210 -6.28 -14.16 11.12
CA GLY A 210 -7.14 -15.34 11.25
C GLY A 210 -7.01 -15.96 12.65
N ASP A 211 -7.94 -16.81 13.03
CA ASP A 211 -7.90 -17.48 14.33
C ASP A 211 -6.86 -18.62 14.34
N GLU A 212 -6.65 -19.29 13.18
CA GLU A 212 -5.62 -20.32 13.02
C GLU A 212 -4.40 -19.79 12.25
N TRP A 213 -4.61 -19.01 11.17
CA TRP A 213 -3.57 -18.57 10.26
C TRP A 213 -3.75 -17.10 9.92
N HIS A 214 -2.66 -16.36 10.00
CA HIS A 214 -2.59 -15.00 9.47
C HIS A 214 -2.17 -15.03 8.01
N ARG A 215 -2.67 -14.08 7.22
CA ARG A 215 -2.33 -13.94 5.79
C ARG A 215 -1.84 -12.52 5.55
N ARG A 216 -0.70 -12.37 4.88
CA ARG A 216 -0.12 -11.06 4.59
C ARG A 216 0.35 -10.96 3.16
N ALA A 217 -0.03 -9.88 2.51
CA ALA A 217 0.37 -9.57 1.15
C ALA A 217 0.95 -8.17 1.06
N GLN A 218 1.92 -7.98 0.18
CA GLN A 218 2.51 -6.69 -0.11
C GLN A 218 2.39 -6.36 -1.60
N PHE A 219 2.11 -5.09 -1.85
CA PHE A 219 1.92 -4.52 -3.18
C PHE A 219 2.83 -3.32 -3.32
N THR A 220 3.73 -3.35 -4.31
CA THR A 220 4.69 -2.27 -4.57
C THR A 220 4.47 -1.76 -5.98
N TRP A 221 4.23 -0.46 -6.14
CA TRP A 221 4.11 0.18 -7.45
C TRP A 221 5.48 0.27 -8.14
N THR A 222 5.56 -0.20 -9.39
CA THR A 222 6.81 -0.26 -10.16
C THR A 222 6.89 0.76 -11.29
N GLY A 223 5.98 1.74 -11.32
CA GLY A 223 5.90 2.76 -12.37
C GLY A 223 4.83 2.50 -13.43
N GLY A 224 4.38 1.25 -13.59
CA GLY A 224 3.34 0.88 -14.57
C GLY A 224 2.34 -0.15 -14.04
N ASP A 225 2.76 -1.00 -13.09
CA ASP A 225 1.90 -2.02 -12.46
C ASP A 225 2.30 -2.25 -11.00
N TRP A 226 1.43 -2.96 -10.26
CA TRP A 226 1.67 -3.41 -8.90
C TRP A 226 2.41 -4.76 -8.90
N ARG A 227 3.64 -4.78 -8.40
CA ARG A 227 4.29 -6.04 -8.00
C ARG A 227 3.60 -6.54 -6.74
N ARG A 228 3.16 -7.79 -6.76
CA ARG A 228 2.35 -8.44 -5.72
C ARG A 228 3.12 -9.60 -5.13
N ALA A 229 3.10 -9.77 -3.82
CA ALA A 229 3.76 -10.90 -3.17
C ALA A 229 3.05 -11.28 -1.87
N TRP A 230 2.92 -12.57 -1.63
CA TRP A 230 2.69 -13.10 -0.29
C TRP A 230 3.97 -12.93 0.54
N VAL A 231 3.81 -12.54 1.80
CA VAL A 231 4.92 -12.44 2.76
C VAL A 231 4.51 -13.09 4.07
N ALA A 232 5.48 -13.46 4.88
CA ALA A 232 5.22 -13.97 6.22
C ALA A 232 4.49 -12.89 7.06
N PRO A 233 3.46 -13.25 7.80
CA PRO A 233 2.71 -12.33 8.66
C PRO A 233 3.53 -11.79 9.83
#